data_a52a730fcf20fb8dd045f5d99ea693ec
#
_entry.id   a52a730fcf20fb8dd045f5d99ea693ec
#
_cell.length_a   1.000
_cell.length_b   1.000
_cell.length_c   1.000
_cell.angle_alpha   90.00
_cell.angle_beta   90.00
_cell.angle_gamma   90.00
#
_symmetry.space_group_name_H-M   'P 1'
#
loop_
_entity.id
_entity.type
_entity.pdbx_description
1 polymer ?
#
loop_
_entity_poly.entity_id
_entity_poly.type
_entity_poly.pdbx_seq_one_letter_code
_entity_poly.pdbx_strand_id
1 'polypeptide(L)'
;MKLLPHTFMTLIRTTIWLLTVVVLFLTSTSTALARKPNVVILLADDLGWKDIGCYGGPVDTPTLDRLAKEGARFADFYSGAAVCSPSRAVLLTGRTNVRSGIYSWIDDWTQQSHLPEKEVTIAESLKQHGYSTAHFGKWHLGMPVGKRPKPTPDLHGFDYWFATANNAQPSHRNPVNLVRNGQRVGKLEGYACQLVVDEAIR
;
A
#
# COMPACT_ATOMS: atom_id res chain seq x y z
N MET A 1 43.46 -64.51 7.06
CA MET A 1 42.66 -63.26 6.82
C MET A 1 41.23 -63.71 6.62
N LYS A 2 40.34 -63.56 7.65
CA LYS A 2 38.95 -64.03 7.56
C LYS A 2 38.14 -62.94 6.80
N LEU A 3 37.60 -63.29 5.63
CA LEU A 3 36.68 -62.43 4.87
C LEU A 3 35.36 -62.26 5.66
N LEU A 4 34.89 -61.05 5.81
CA LEU A 4 33.60 -60.75 6.43
C LEU A 4 32.47 -61.41 5.63
N PRO A 5 31.43 -61.95 6.30
CA PRO A 5 30.34 -62.63 5.60
C PRO A 5 29.54 -61.64 4.72
N HIS A 6 29.14 -62.13 3.55
CA HIS A 6 28.43 -61.37 2.54
C HIS A 6 27.21 -60.60 3.11
N THR A 7 26.53 -61.19 4.08
CA THR A 7 25.38 -60.57 4.80
C THR A 7 25.78 -59.29 5.55
N PHE A 8 26.97 -59.22 6.12
CA PHE A 8 27.45 -58.05 6.86
C PHE A 8 27.79 -56.88 5.94
N MET A 9 28.35 -57.15 4.77
CA MET A 9 28.61 -56.12 3.75
C MET A 9 27.33 -55.56 3.15
N THR A 10 26.30 -56.39 2.98
CA THR A 10 24.99 -55.93 2.47
C THR A 10 24.29 -55.01 3.49
N LEU A 11 24.37 -55.35 4.77
CA LEU A 11 23.80 -54.52 5.85
C LEU A 11 24.45 -53.13 5.92
N ILE A 12 25.76 -53.06 5.80
CA ILE A 12 26.51 -51.78 5.79
C ILE A 12 26.14 -50.94 4.59
N ARG A 13 26.02 -51.54 3.42
CA ARG A 13 25.61 -50.82 2.20
C ARG A 13 24.18 -50.23 2.31
N THR A 14 23.23 -50.99 2.81
CA THR A 14 21.86 -50.52 3.01
C THR A 14 21.76 -49.41 4.04
N THR A 15 22.52 -49.49 5.14
CA THR A 15 22.55 -48.43 6.16
C THR A 15 23.18 -47.15 5.64
N ILE A 16 24.26 -47.25 4.86
CA ILE A 16 24.87 -46.06 4.22
C ILE A 16 23.92 -45.43 3.21
N TRP A 17 23.23 -46.24 2.41
CA TRP A 17 22.24 -45.74 1.46
C TRP A 17 21.06 -45.02 2.16
N LEU A 18 20.53 -45.59 3.23
CA LEU A 18 19.47 -44.95 4.03
C LEU A 18 19.95 -43.66 4.69
N LEU A 19 21.15 -43.62 5.25
CA LEU A 19 21.73 -42.40 5.80
C LEU A 19 21.94 -41.31 4.72
N THR A 20 22.39 -41.70 3.54
CA THR A 20 22.59 -40.76 2.44
C THR A 20 21.24 -40.16 1.95
N VAL A 21 20.20 -40.97 1.87
CA VAL A 21 18.85 -40.50 1.50
C VAL A 21 18.29 -39.59 2.57
N VAL A 22 18.47 -39.91 3.86
CA VAL A 22 18.02 -39.05 4.97
C VAL A 22 18.76 -37.70 4.97
N VAL A 23 20.07 -37.70 4.75
CA VAL A 23 20.88 -36.47 4.65
C VAL A 23 20.46 -35.64 3.45
N LEU A 24 20.19 -36.26 2.29
CA LEU A 24 19.67 -35.57 1.10
C LEU A 24 18.28 -34.96 1.34
N PHE A 25 17.41 -35.66 2.07
CA PHE A 25 16.08 -35.11 2.45
C PHE A 25 16.19 -33.95 3.44
N LEU A 26 17.12 -34.02 4.41
CA LEU A 26 17.34 -32.96 5.39
C LEU A 26 17.99 -31.70 4.78
N THR A 27 18.79 -31.84 3.71
CA THR A 27 19.40 -30.70 3.02
C THR A 27 18.47 -30.06 2.00
N SER A 28 17.36 -30.72 1.62
CA SER A 28 16.41 -30.21 0.64
C SER A 28 15.37 -29.23 1.22
N THR A 29 15.34 -29.01 2.53
CA THR A 29 14.52 -27.95 3.13
C THR A 29 15.22 -26.59 3.02
N SER A 30 15.56 -26.18 1.80
CA SER A 30 15.74 -24.77 1.52
C SER A 30 14.37 -24.13 1.74
N THR A 31 14.14 -23.59 2.92
CA THR A 31 13.07 -22.61 3.12
C THR A 31 13.39 -21.47 2.16
N ALA A 32 12.83 -21.52 0.98
CA ALA A 32 12.75 -20.33 0.15
C ALA A 32 12.03 -19.30 1.03
N LEU A 33 12.78 -18.40 1.66
CA LEU A 33 12.23 -17.24 2.34
C LEU A 33 11.45 -16.48 1.26
N ALA A 34 10.15 -16.76 1.20
CA ALA A 34 9.27 -16.09 0.25
C ALA A 34 9.46 -14.59 0.45
N ARG A 35 9.99 -13.93 -0.58
CA ARG A 35 10.20 -12.48 -0.55
C ARG A 35 8.85 -11.83 -0.32
N LYS A 36 8.74 -11.00 0.69
CA LYS A 36 7.50 -10.28 0.99
C LYS A 36 7.07 -9.49 -0.26
N PRO A 37 5.80 -9.58 -0.68
CA PRO A 37 5.33 -8.83 -1.84
C PRO A 37 5.33 -7.33 -1.56
N ASN A 38 5.62 -6.52 -2.57
CA ASN A 38 5.34 -5.09 -2.50
C ASN A 38 3.82 -4.86 -2.55
N VAL A 39 3.35 -3.84 -1.84
CA VAL A 39 1.94 -3.45 -1.81
C VAL A 39 1.82 -2.04 -2.39
N VAL A 40 1.11 -1.89 -3.50
CA VAL A 40 0.83 -0.60 -4.14
C VAL A 40 -0.67 -0.41 -4.21
N ILE A 41 -1.17 0.67 -3.61
CA ILE A 41 -2.58 1.06 -3.66
C ILE A 41 -2.70 2.28 -4.59
N LEU A 42 -3.39 2.09 -5.71
CA LEU A 42 -3.74 3.16 -6.65
C LEU A 42 -5.18 3.60 -6.36
N LEU A 43 -5.34 4.71 -5.66
CA LEU A 43 -6.65 5.24 -5.29
C LEU A 43 -7.04 6.40 -6.22
N ALA A 44 -8.05 6.17 -7.04
CA ALA A 44 -8.66 7.23 -7.82
C ALA A 44 -9.66 8.03 -6.97
N ASP A 45 -9.64 9.36 -7.11
CA ASP A 45 -10.54 10.27 -6.43
C ASP A 45 -11.71 10.60 -7.35
N ASP A 46 -12.94 10.44 -6.87
CA ASP A 46 -14.20 10.71 -7.60
C ASP A 46 -14.35 9.91 -8.93
N LEU A 47 -13.75 8.73 -9.02
CA LEU A 47 -13.92 7.84 -10.18
C LEU A 47 -15.20 7.00 -10.02
N GLY A 48 -16.07 7.04 -11.00
CA GLY A 48 -17.28 6.22 -11.05
C GLY A 48 -16.98 4.77 -11.44
N TRP A 49 -17.81 3.85 -10.96
CA TRP A 49 -17.64 2.42 -11.22
C TRP A 49 -17.59 2.07 -12.72
N LYS A 50 -18.37 2.76 -13.55
CA LYS A 50 -18.41 2.55 -15.00
C LYS A 50 -17.59 3.54 -15.81
N ASP A 51 -16.61 4.20 -15.23
CA ASP A 51 -15.79 5.16 -15.97
C ASP A 51 -14.63 4.47 -16.72
N ILE A 52 -14.19 3.30 -16.25
CA ILE A 52 -13.06 2.56 -16.83
C ILE A 52 -13.49 1.36 -17.66
N GLY A 53 -12.66 1.00 -18.67
CA GLY A 53 -12.99 0.00 -19.69
C GLY A 53 -13.33 -1.38 -19.13
N CYS A 54 -12.60 -1.90 -18.15
CA CYS A 54 -12.84 -3.23 -17.58
C CYS A 54 -14.19 -3.40 -16.89
N TYR A 55 -14.92 -2.32 -16.61
CA TYR A 55 -16.30 -2.32 -16.13
C TYR A 55 -17.31 -1.86 -17.17
N GLY A 56 -16.89 -1.74 -18.44
CA GLY A 56 -17.73 -1.31 -19.55
C GLY A 56 -17.90 0.19 -19.65
N GLY A 57 -16.94 0.96 -19.15
CA GLY A 57 -16.90 2.41 -19.26
C GLY A 57 -16.48 2.90 -20.65
N PRO A 58 -16.78 4.17 -20.98
CA PRO A 58 -16.50 4.74 -22.29
C PRO A 58 -15.04 5.20 -22.48
N VAL A 59 -14.24 5.20 -21.41
CA VAL A 59 -12.85 5.69 -21.45
C VAL A 59 -11.90 4.51 -21.70
N ASP A 60 -11.00 4.68 -22.64
CA ASP A 60 -9.95 3.71 -22.90
C ASP A 60 -8.94 3.68 -21.74
N THR A 61 -8.88 2.55 -21.04
CA THR A 61 -7.99 2.36 -19.89
C THR A 61 -7.14 1.08 -20.05
N PRO A 62 -6.30 0.99 -21.10
CA PRO A 62 -5.66 -0.27 -21.48
C PRO A 62 -4.79 -0.88 -20.39
N THR A 63 -4.12 -0.06 -19.58
CA THR A 63 -3.29 -0.56 -18.47
C THR A 63 -4.14 -1.12 -17.33
N LEU A 64 -5.23 -0.44 -16.95
CA LEU A 64 -6.17 -0.93 -15.92
C LEU A 64 -6.91 -2.18 -16.39
N ASP A 65 -7.30 -2.21 -17.67
CA ASP A 65 -7.98 -3.35 -18.29
C ASP A 65 -7.07 -4.58 -18.31
N ARG A 66 -5.77 -4.38 -18.59
CA ARG A 66 -4.77 -5.44 -18.50
C ARG A 66 -4.60 -5.94 -17.06
N LEU A 67 -4.47 -5.05 -16.07
CA LEU A 67 -4.40 -5.43 -14.66
C LEU A 67 -5.63 -6.23 -14.21
N ALA A 68 -6.81 -5.80 -14.64
CA ALA A 68 -8.06 -6.51 -14.37
C ALA A 68 -8.12 -7.91 -15.00
N LYS A 69 -7.50 -8.10 -16.17
CA LYS A 69 -7.41 -9.38 -16.88
C LYS A 69 -6.37 -10.32 -16.25
N GLU A 70 -5.25 -9.78 -15.79
CA GLU A 70 -4.13 -10.54 -15.22
C GLU A 70 -4.32 -10.85 -13.73
N GLY A 71 -5.16 -10.07 -13.04
CA GLY A 71 -5.41 -10.17 -11.60
C GLY A 71 -6.85 -10.55 -11.26
N ALA A 72 -7.30 -10.13 -10.08
CA ALA A 72 -8.67 -10.32 -9.62
C ALA A 72 -9.48 -9.03 -9.83
N ARG A 73 -10.61 -9.13 -10.53
CA ARG A 73 -11.56 -8.03 -10.69
C ARG A 73 -12.77 -8.28 -9.80
N PHE A 74 -13.02 -7.35 -8.88
CA PHE A 74 -14.17 -7.41 -7.97
C PHE A 74 -15.38 -6.72 -8.61
N ALA A 75 -16.50 -7.43 -8.72
CA ALA A 75 -17.76 -6.89 -9.27
C ALA A 75 -18.56 -6.11 -8.23
N ASP A 76 -18.49 -6.54 -6.98
CA ASP A 76 -19.26 -6.00 -5.85
C ASP A 76 -18.34 -5.56 -4.72
N PHE A 77 -17.46 -4.60 -5.01
CA PHE A 77 -16.55 -4.00 -4.03
C PHE A 77 -16.85 -2.51 -3.90
N TYR A 78 -17.20 -2.07 -2.70
CA TYR A 78 -17.66 -0.71 -2.44
C TYR A 78 -16.65 0.06 -1.62
N SER A 79 -16.56 1.38 -1.86
CA SER A 79 -15.80 2.25 -1.00
C SER A 79 -16.45 2.32 0.39
N GLY A 80 -15.63 2.51 1.43
CA GLY A 80 -16.12 2.50 2.81
C GLY A 80 -17.04 3.65 3.19
N ALA A 81 -17.10 4.69 2.36
CA ALA A 81 -18.03 5.81 2.48
C ALA A 81 -18.18 6.55 1.14
N ALA A 82 -19.24 7.34 1.01
CA ALA A 82 -19.58 8.05 -0.23
C ALA A 82 -18.71 9.28 -0.51
N VAL A 83 -17.98 9.80 0.48
CA VAL A 83 -17.13 10.98 0.34
C VAL A 83 -15.69 10.72 0.78
N CYS A 84 -14.79 11.57 0.33
CA CYS A 84 -13.33 11.33 0.35
C CYS A 84 -12.73 11.08 1.74
N SER A 85 -12.85 11.97 2.72
CA SER A 85 -12.19 11.79 4.02
C SER A 85 -12.64 10.53 4.76
N PRO A 86 -13.95 10.23 4.94
CA PRO A 86 -14.36 9.00 5.60
C PRO A 86 -13.99 7.74 4.78
N SER A 87 -14.05 7.78 3.44
CA SER A 87 -13.60 6.65 2.62
C SER A 87 -12.11 6.36 2.80
N ARG A 88 -11.27 7.41 2.83
CA ARG A 88 -9.83 7.31 3.09
C ARG A 88 -9.53 6.78 4.49
N ALA A 89 -10.28 7.24 5.49
CA ALA A 89 -10.16 6.71 6.86
C ALA A 89 -10.45 5.21 6.91
N VAL A 90 -11.53 4.75 6.25
CA VAL A 90 -11.86 3.32 6.16
C VAL A 90 -10.77 2.54 5.45
N LEU A 91 -10.27 3.03 4.31
CA LEU A 91 -9.20 2.38 3.55
C LEU A 91 -7.95 2.19 4.40
N LEU A 92 -7.52 3.23 5.11
CA LEU A 92 -6.27 3.18 5.88
C LEU A 92 -6.39 2.39 7.18
N THR A 93 -7.56 2.39 7.83
CA THR A 93 -7.72 1.79 9.16
C THR A 93 -8.42 0.43 9.16
N GLY A 94 -9.08 0.06 8.05
CA GLY A 94 -9.94 -1.13 8.00
C GLY A 94 -11.17 -1.03 8.91
N ARG A 95 -11.47 0.16 9.47
CA ARG A 95 -12.58 0.40 10.39
C ARG A 95 -13.62 1.31 9.77
N THR A 96 -14.88 1.12 10.12
CA THR A 96 -15.94 2.02 9.66
C THR A 96 -15.64 3.47 10.07
N ASN A 97 -15.96 4.41 9.18
CA ASN A 97 -15.73 5.84 9.39
C ASN A 97 -16.41 6.40 10.66
N VAL A 98 -17.52 5.80 11.08
CA VAL A 98 -18.20 6.14 12.35
C VAL A 98 -17.30 5.86 13.55
N ARG A 99 -16.52 4.77 13.53
CA ARG A 99 -15.60 4.42 14.62
C ARG A 99 -14.37 5.31 14.67
N SER A 100 -13.88 5.77 13.51
CA SER A 100 -12.76 6.72 13.45
C SER A 100 -13.18 8.16 13.72
N GLY A 101 -14.49 8.45 13.81
CA GLY A 101 -15.01 9.79 14.03
C GLY A 101 -14.99 10.71 12.80
N ILE A 102 -14.69 10.15 11.61
CA ILE A 102 -14.67 10.91 10.35
C ILE A 102 -16.00 10.72 9.62
N TYR A 103 -16.95 11.59 9.91
CA TYR A 103 -18.33 11.44 9.42
C TYR A 103 -18.55 12.03 8.03
N SER A 104 -17.77 13.05 7.66
CA SER A 104 -17.88 13.78 6.39
C SER A 104 -16.50 14.21 5.89
N TRP A 105 -16.44 14.84 4.73
CA TRP A 105 -15.20 15.44 4.23
C TRP A 105 -14.67 16.50 5.21
N ILE A 106 -13.36 16.61 5.28
CA ILE A 106 -12.68 17.52 6.20
C ILE A 106 -12.32 18.80 5.48
N ASP A 107 -12.82 19.94 5.98
CA ASP A 107 -12.28 21.24 5.61
C ASP A 107 -11.10 21.59 6.52
N ASP A 108 -9.90 21.45 6.00
CA ASP A 108 -8.68 21.70 6.75
C ASP A 108 -8.52 23.16 7.23
N TRP A 109 -9.22 24.09 6.60
CA TRP A 109 -9.17 25.50 6.96
C TRP A 109 -10.09 25.87 8.12
N THR A 110 -11.27 25.28 8.17
CA THR A 110 -12.32 25.66 9.12
C THR A 110 -12.51 24.65 10.25
N GLN A 111 -12.20 23.37 10.00
CA GLN A 111 -12.42 22.29 10.95
C GLN A 111 -11.13 21.84 11.64
N GLN A 112 -11.25 21.38 12.88
CA GLN A 112 -10.18 20.69 13.62
C GLN A 112 -10.20 19.18 13.38
N SER A 113 -11.20 18.65 12.70
CA SER A 113 -11.32 17.23 12.38
C SER A 113 -10.06 16.69 11.66
N HIS A 114 -9.62 15.53 12.06
CA HIS A 114 -8.52 14.79 11.47
C HIS A 114 -8.64 13.33 11.85
N LEU A 115 -7.92 12.45 11.17
CA LEU A 115 -7.78 11.06 11.61
C LEU A 115 -7.05 11.05 12.95
N PRO A 116 -7.64 10.48 14.03
CA PRO A 116 -6.96 10.42 15.32
C PRO A 116 -5.70 9.56 15.26
N GLU A 117 -4.62 10.00 15.87
CA GLU A 117 -3.33 9.28 15.92
C GLU A 117 -3.41 7.91 16.61
N LYS A 118 -4.45 7.68 17.41
CA LYS A 118 -4.73 6.36 18.03
C LYS A 118 -5.26 5.32 17.07
N GLU A 119 -5.69 5.73 15.88
CA GLU A 119 -6.16 4.81 14.84
C GLU A 119 -4.96 4.17 14.15
N VAL A 120 -4.86 2.84 14.24
CA VAL A 120 -3.81 2.08 13.59
C VAL A 120 -4.09 1.98 12.09
N THR A 121 -3.16 2.43 11.27
CA THR A 121 -3.28 2.40 9.82
C THR A 121 -2.61 1.16 9.21
N ILE A 122 -2.94 0.88 7.94
CA ILE A 122 -2.26 -0.16 7.16
C ILE A 122 -0.74 0.12 7.06
N ALA A 123 -0.34 1.39 6.99
CA ALA A 123 1.07 1.77 6.93
C ALA A 123 1.80 1.40 8.24
N GLU A 124 1.23 1.72 9.40
CA GLU A 124 1.78 1.32 10.70
C GLU A 124 1.85 -0.20 10.84
N SER A 125 0.80 -0.91 10.42
CA SER A 125 0.77 -2.38 10.44
C SER A 125 1.86 -2.99 9.54
N LEU A 126 2.04 -2.49 8.33
CA LEU A 126 3.08 -2.95 7.41
C LEU A 126 4.48 -2.62 7.92
N LYS A 127 4.67 -1.44 8.52
CA LYS A 127 5.94 -1.02 9.12
C LYS A 127 6.40 -1.97 10.23
N GLN A 128 5.49 -2.44 11.09
CA GLN A 128 5.78 -3.47 12.11
C GLN A 128 6.28 -4.77 11.50
N HIS A 129 5.95 -5.03 10.24
CA HIS A 129 6.41 -6.18 9.48
C HIS A 129 7.64 -5.89 8.59
N GLY A 130 8.31 -4.75 8.80
CA GLY A 130 9.55 -4.39 8.12
C GLY A 130 9.37 -3.88 6.69
N TYR A 131 8.20 -3.33 6.37
CA TYR A 131 7.99 -2.59 5.13
C TYR A 131 8.44 -1.14 5.28
N SER A 132 9.00 -0.56 4.22
CA SER A 132 9.05 0.88 4.05
C SER A 132 7.72 1.36 3.48
N THR A 133 7.25 2.50 3.96
CA THR A 133 5.89 2.99 3.67
C THR A 133 5.93 4.39 3.09
N ALA A 134 5.13 4.65 2.06
CA ALA A 134 5.06 5.97 1.46
C ALA A 134 3.62 6.34 1.05
N HIS A 135 3.32 7.64 1.12
CA HIS A 135 2.05 8.22 0.67
C HIS A 135 2.28 9.29 -0.38
N PHE A 136 1.56 9.20 -1.48
CA PHE A 136 1.66 10.16 -2.58
C PHE A 136 0.26 10.67 -2.97
N GLY A 137 0.10 11.99 -3.08
CA GLY A 137 -1.13 12.62 -3.52
C GLY A 137 -2.01 13.15 -2.39
N LYS A 138 -3.32 13.16 -2.62
CA LYS A 138 -4.29 13.73 -1.67
C LYS A 138 -4.37 12.92 -0.37
N TRP A 139 -4.09 13.59 0.75
CA TRP A 139 -4.22 13.02 2.09
C TRP A 139 -5.66 13.06 2.60
N HIS A 140 -6.20 14.23 2.80
CA HIS A 140 -7.55 14.56 3.21
C HIS A 140 -8.04 13.91 4.52
N LEU A 141 -7.12 13.66 5.43
CA LEU A 141 -7.39 13.14 6.78
C LEU A 141 -6.89 14.09 7.88
N GLY A 142 -6.75 15.35 7.53
CA GLY A 142 -6.18 16.41 8.35
C GLY A 142 -4.70 16.62 8.00
N MET A 143 -4.37 17.81 7.57
CA MET A 143 -3.00 18.29 7.41
C MET A 143 -2.91 19.71 7.97
N PRO A 144 -1.75 20.12 8.46
CA PRO A 144 -1.56 21.50 8.90
C PRO A 144 -1.80 22.47 7.74
N VAL A 145 -2.76 23.38 7.92
CA VAL A 145 -2.98 24.51 7.03
C VAL A 145 -3.03 25.78 7.89
N GLY A 146 -2.30 26.81 7.47
CA GLY A 146 -2.16 28.03 8.27
C GLY A 146 -1.53 27.74 9.64
N LYS A 147 -2.20 28.15 10.72
CA LYS A 147 -1.70 27.98 12.12
C LYS A 147 -2.33 26.76 12.83
N ARG A 148 -3.11 25.93 12.16
CA ARG A 148 -3.80 24.81 12.79
C ARG A 148 -2.91 23.54 12.74
N PRO A 149 -2.41 23.07 13.90
CA PRO A 149 -1.67 21.83 13.94
C PRO A 149 -2.65 20.66 13.72
N LYS A 150 -2.27 19.75 12.83
CA LYS A 150 -2.96 18.48 12.57
C LYS A 150 -1.93 17.41 12.27
N PRO A 151 -2.23 16.13 12.52
CA PRO A 151 -1.33 15.04 12.19
C PRO A 151 -1.03 15.01 10.69
N THR A 152 0.23 14.76 10.38
CA THR A 152 0.72 14.55 9.01
C THR A 152 0.83 13.04 8.71
N PRO A 153 1.00 12.62 7.45
CA PRO A 153 1.07 11.20 7.11
C PRO A 153 2.13 10.41 7.88
N ASP A 154 3.25 11.02 8.28
CA ASP A 154 4.28 10.38 9.08
C ASP A 154 3.80 9.96 10.48
N LEU A 155 2.88 10.71 11.10
CA LEU A 155 2.24 10.35 12.37
C LEU A 155 1.24 9.18 12.23
N HIS A 156 0.99 8.75 10.99
CA HIS A 156 0.16 7.62 10.62
C HIS A 156 0.95 6.51 9.91
N GLY A 157 2.27 6.45 10.18
CA GLY A 157 3.13 5.33 9.79
C GLY A 157 3.79 5.44 8.42
N PHE A 158 3.68 6.55 7.70
CA PHE A 158 4.36 6.72 6.42
C PHE A 158 5.77 7.28 6.61
N ASP A 159 6.79 6.56 6.16
CA ASP A 159 8.20 6.96 6.22
C ASP A 159 8.52 8.11 5.25
N TYR A 160 7.81 8.15 4.14
CA TYR A 160 7.91 9.19 3.13
C TYR A 160 6.53 9.66 2.69
N TRP A 161 6.37 10.95 2.41
CA TRP A 161 5.14 11.45 1.86
C TRP A 161 5.31 12.70 1.00
N PHE A 162 4.53 12.75 -0.08
CA PHE A 162 4.40 13.88 -0.99
C PHE A 162 2.93 14.12 -1.26
N ALA A 163 2.35 15.10 -0.57
CA ALA A 163 0.90 15.19 -0.44
C ALA A 163 0.35 16.62 -0.51
N THR A 164 -0.95 16.68 -0.81
CA THR A 164 -1.78 17.86 -0.56
C THR A 164 -2.75 17.58 0.59
N ALA A 165 -3.13 18.61 1.34
CA ALA A 165 -4.16 18.48 2.39
C ALA A 165 -5.49 17.98 1.81
N ASN A 166 -5.95 18.60 0.74
CA ASN A 166 -7.12 18.24 -0.06
C ASN A 166 -6.71 18.22 -1.54
N ASN A 167 -7.42 18.91 -2.42
CA ASN A 167 -7.10 18.97 -3.83
C ASN A 167 -5.85 19.83 -4.12
N ALA A 168 -5.22 19.57 -5.24
CA ALA A 168 -4.14 20.41 -5.76
C ALA A 168 -4.70 21.82 -6.08
N GLN A 169 -3.97 22.86 -5.69
CA GLN A 169 -4.37 24.26 -5.80
C GLN A 169 -3.31 25.10 -6.51
N PRO A 170 -3.69 26.17 -7.22
CA PRO A 170 -5.06 26.66 -7.47
C PRO A 170 -5.84 25.77 -8.44
N SER A 171 -5.17 24.81 -9.07
CA SER A 171 -5.75 23.81 -9.96
C SER A 171 -4.88 22.55 -9.97
N HIS A 172 -5.36 21.49 -10.62
CA HIS A 172 -4.54 20.29 -10.87
C HIS A 172 -3.39 20.54 -11.85
N ARG A 173 -3.43 21.64 -12.60
CA ARG A 173 -2.31 22.08 -13.45
C ARG A 173 -1.48 23.14 -12.71
N ASN A 174 -0.18 22.92 -12.64
CA ASN A 174 0.81 23.78 -11.98
C ASN A 174 0.48 24.06 -10.49
N PRO A 175 0.35 23.04 -9.66
CA PRO A 175 -0.03 23.19 -8.26
C PRO A 175 1.07 23.89 -7.44
N VAL A 176 0.64 24.53 -6.34
CA VAL A 176 1.55 25.26 -5.43
C VAL A 176 1.48 24.75 -3.98
N ASN A 177 0.57 23.81 -3.70
CA ASN A 177 0.26 23.38 -2.33
C ASN A 177 0.73 21.98 -1.98
N LEU A 178 1.60 21.37 -2.79
CA LEU A 178 2.23 20.10 -2.47
C LEU A 178 3.28 20.28 -1.38
N VAL A 179 3.33 19.31 -0.49
CA VAL A 179 4.25 19.25 0.65
C VAL A 179 4.99 17.92 0.60
N ARG A 180 6.31 17.97 0.75
CA ARG A 180 7.19 16.79 0.84
C ARG A 180 7.74 16.69 2.26
N ASN A 181 7.39 15.65 3.00
CA ASN A 181 7.89 15.40 4.36
C ASN A 181 7.86 16.66 5.24
N GLY A 182 6.73 17.36 5.26
CA GLY A 182 6.56 18.59 6.05
C GLY A 182 7.03 19.89 5.39
N GLN A 183 7.74 19.82 4.27
CA GLN A 183 8.28 21.00 3.59
C GLN A 183 7.46 21.36 2.33
N ARG A 184 7.04 22.61 2.22
CA ARG A 184 6.36 23.11 1.02
C ARG A 184 7.31 23.10 -0.18
N VAL A 185 6.87 22.49 -1.30
CA VAL A 185 7.69 22.41 -2.52
C VAL A 185 7.57 23.65 -3.41
N GLY A 186 6.57 24.47 -3.16
CA GLY A 186 6.29 25.65 -3.99
C GLY A 186 5.55 25.31 -5.30
N LYS A 187 5.67 26.21 -6.28
CA LYS A 187 5.02 26.02 -7.58
C LYS A 187 5.72 24.94 -8.38
N LEU A 188 4.95 23.98 -8.85
CA LEU A 188 5.40 22.94 -9.76
C LEU A 188 4.77 23.14 -11.15
N GLU A 189 5.47 22.70 -12.19
CA GLU A 189 4.95 22.73 -13.56
C GLU A 189 4.46 21.33 -13.96
N GLY A 190 3.27 21.27 -14.56
CA GLY A 190 2.65 20.02 -14.99
C GLY A 190 1.35 19.71 -14.26
N TYR A 191 0.82 18.52 -14.49
CA TYR A 191 -0.41 18.06 -13.83
C TYR A 191 -0.10 17.33 -12.53
N ALA A 192 -0.87 17.59 -11.49
CA ALA A 192 -0.69 17.01 -10.15
C ALA A 192 -0.61 15.48 -10.17
N CYS A 193 -1.44 14.81 -10.96
CA CYS A 193 -1.42 13.35 -11.10
C CYS A 193 -0.06 12.84 -11.63
N GLN A 194 0.50 13.50 -12.65
CA GLN A 194 1.81 13.15 -13.19
C GLN A 194 2.92 13.43 -12.18
N LEU A 195 2.91 14.60 -11.55
CA LEU A 195 3.89 14.98 -10.53
C LEU A 195 3.92 14.01 -9.35
N VAL A 196 2.74 13.54 -8.95
CA VAL A 196 2.59 12.54 -7.87
C VAL A 196 3.16 11.18 -8.27
N VAL A 197 2.91 10.74 -9.50
CA VAL A 197 3.46 9.48 -10.04
C VAL A 197 4.97 9.58 -10.21
N ASP A 198 5.48 10.67 -10.78
CA ASP A 198 6.92 10.90 -10.97
C ASP A 198 7.68 10.89 -9.63
N GLU A 199 7.07 11.46 -8.59
CA GLU A 199 7.64 11.42 -7.23
C GLU A 199 7.62 10.00 -6.65
N ALA A 200 6.58 9.22 -6.92
CA ALA A 200 6.45 7.85 -6.42
C ALA A 200 7.42 6.86 -7.08
N ILE A 201 7.87 7.15 -8.31
CA ILE A 201 8.81 6.31 -9.08
C ILE A 201 10.28 6.67 -8.73
N ARG A 202 10.54 7.86 -8.19
CA ARG A 202 11.88 8.35 -7.86
C ARG A 202 12.53 7.57 -6.73
#